data_5e8d53b6b00d82c68e3f5fe1848cd44c
#
_entry.id   5e8d53b6b00d82c68e3f5fe1848cd44c
#
_cell.length_a   1.000
_cell.length_b   1.000
_cell.length_c   1.000
_cell.angle_alpha   90.00
_cell.angle_beta   90.00
_cell.angle_gamma   90.00
#
_symmetry.space_group_name_H-M   'P 1'
#
loop_
_entity.id
_entity.type
_entity.pdbx_description
1 polymer ?
#
loop_
_entity_poly.entity_id
_entity_poly.type
_entity_poly.pdbx_seq_one_letter_code
_entity_poly.pdbx_strand_id
1 'polypeptide(L)'
;RGTMGEVDEARSETDQVRSERFPASDVVSRIQRLEQLEITPQRTAFRRVAAEVRSIIEGLTSTSTDAEALDAMADDLAKIAGVLAAHPKGRVYEGFAELANAGRLTADNPEVQALAAEMYATFDHSPFIGLANPLSPPMSLHLHDDEVTGSVTFGSAYECPPGNVHGGYVAAVFDELLGSTQGLSGAQGMTAYLHIDYRSPTPLHTELTMRAWIHDRVDRKIWVRGTIHDDERLTAECEGLFISMQPGKFKQLLNDRADAEQN
;
A
#
# COMPACT_ATOMS: atom_id res chain seq x y z
N ARG A 1 5.77 17.88 37.37
CA ARG A 1 7.18 17.67 37.02
C ARG A 1 7.51 16.24 37.42
N GLY A 2 7.19 15.26 36.55
CA GLY A 2 7.64 13.87 36.68
C GLY A 2 9.14 13.81 36.40
N THR A 3 9.86 13.03 37.18
CA THR A 3 11.31 12.90 37.05
C THR A 3 11.65 12.05 35.81
N MET A 4 12.78 12.33 35.19
CA MET A 4 13.26 11.66 33.99
C MET A 4 13.33 10.11 34.10
N GLY A 5 13.41 9.59 35.33
CA GLY A 5 13.41 8.14 35.61
C GLY A 5 12.04 7.45 35.44
N GLU A 6 10.93 8.12 35.73
CA GLU A 6 9.59 7.54 35.57
C GLU A 6 9.16 7.40 34.10
N VAL A 7 9.71 8.25 33.22
CA VAL A 7 9.45 8.17 31.78
C VAL A 7 10.23 7.04 31.12
N ASP A 8 11.43 6.73 31.59
CA ASP A 8 12.25 5.63 31.08
C ASP A 8 11.78 4.25 31.56
N GLU A 9 11.29 4.14 32.82
CA GLU A 9 10.68 2.90 33.32
C GLU A 9 9.36 2.57 32.60
N ALA A 10 8.50 3.57 32.37
CA ALA A 10 7.26 3.41 31.62
C ALA A 10 7.51 3.04 30.15
N ARG A 11 8.63 3.51 29.57
CA ARG A 11 9.08 3.16 28.22
C ARG A 11 9.59 1.73 28.14
N SER A 12 10.35 1.27 29.15
CA SER A 12 10.87 -0.10 29.24
C SER A 12 9.77 -1.14 29.44
N GLU A 13 8.75 -0.85 30.28
CA GLU A 13 7.60 -1.76 30.47
C GLU A 13 6.70 -1.82 29.22
N THR A 14 6.48 -0.70 28.52
CA THR A 14 5.73 -0.68 27.27
C THR A 14 6.45 -1.44 26.16
N ASP A 15 7.77 -1.35 26.06
CA ASP A 15 8.55 -2.06 25.04
C ASP A 15 8.63 -3.57 25.31
N GLN A 16 8.68 -3.99 26.58
CA GLN A 16 8.65 -5.42 26.98
C GLN A 16 7.28 -6.05 26.75
N VAL A 17 6.20 -5.36 27.10
CA VAL A 17 4.81 -5.78 26.82
C VAL A 17 4.53 -5.83 25.30
N ARG A 18 5.23 -5.01 24.51
CA ARG A 18 5.16 -4.97 23.06
C ARG A 18 5.73 -6.23 22.40
N SER A 19 6.91 -6.70 22.85
CA SER A 19 7.57 -7.88 22.25
C SER A 19 6.88 -9.21 22.56
N GLU A 20 6.18 -9.33 23.69
CA GLU A 20 5.47 -10.55 24.08
C GLU A 20 4.08 -10.72 23.42
N ARG A 21 3.48 -9.62 22.91
CA ARG A 21 2.10 -9.63 22.39
C ARG A 21 1.97 -9.88 20.89
N PHE A 22 3.03 -9.67 20.10
CA PHE A 22 2.93 -9.67 18.64
C PHE A 22 4.05 -10.51 18.00
N PRO A 23 3.88 -11.82 17.80
CA PRO A 23 4.85 -12.62 17.05
C PRO A 23 4.80 -12.25 15.56
N ALA A 24 5.43 -11.12 15.20
CA ALA A 24 5.50 -10.62 13.85
C ALA A 24 6.42 -11.48 12.95
N SER A 25 7.35 -12.24 13.54
CA SER A 25 8.40 -12.96 12.80
C SER A 25 7.89 -13.89 11.70
N ASP A 26 6.76 -14.55 11.89
CA ASP A 26 6.19 -15.45 10.89
C ASP A 26 5.57 -14.70 9.70
N VAL A 27 4.93 -13.57 9.95
CA VAL A 27 4.31 -12.73 8.89
C VAL A 27 5.40 -12.06 8.07
N VAL A 28 6.36 -11.42 8.73
CA VAL A 28 7.52 -10.78 8.08
C VAL A 28 8.32 -11.78 7.26
N SER A 29 8.64 -12.95 7.82
CA SER A 29 9.36 -14.01 7.11
C SER A 29 8.61 -14.55 5.88
N ARG A 30 7.28 -14.56 5.91
CA ARG A 30 6.45 -14.94 4.75
C ARG A 30 6.52 -13.90 3.64
N ILE A 31 6.40 -12.62 4.00
CA ILE A 31 6.43 -11.52 3.03
C ILE A 31 7.81 -11.39 2.40
N GLN A 32 8.88 -11.43 3.19
CA GLN A 32 10.25 -11.42 2.67
C GLN A 32 10.53 -12.56 1.70
N ARG A 33 9.94 -13.75 1.90
CA ARG A 33 10.01 -14.86 0.95
C ARG A 33 9.26 -14.57 -0.35
N LEU A 34 8.13 -13.88 -0.29
CA LEU A 34 7.37 -13.46 -1.48
C LEU A 34 8.13 -12.41 -2.30
N GLU A 35 8.87 -11.51 -1.64
CA GLU A 35 9.73 -10.52 -2.30
C GLU A 35 10.88 -11.16 -3.09
N GLN A 36 11.32 -12.37 -2.71
CA GLN A 36 12.37 -13.12 -3.39
C GLN A 36 11.88 -13.91 -4.61
N LEU A 37 10.57 -13.97 -4.87
CA LEU A 37 10.04 -14.68 -6.03
C LEU A 37 10.42 -13.99 -7.33
N GLU A 38 10.81 -14.77 -8.31
CA GLU A 38 11.21 -14.29 -9.62
C GLU A 38 10.04 -13.58 -10.32
N ILE A 39 10.32 -12.39 -10.86
CA ILE A 39 9.33 -11.57 -11.55
C ILE A 39 9.07 -12.19 -12.94
N THR A 40 7.83 -12.55 -13.22
CA THR A 40 7.46 -13.14 -14.52
C THR A 40 7.59 -12.11 -15.66
N PRO A 41 7.86 -12.55 -16.91
CA PRO A 41 7.90 -11.67 -18.08
C PRO A 41 6.61 -10.86 -18.25
N GLN A 42 5.45 -11.47 -18.00
CA GLN A 42 4.15 -10.82 -18.08
C GLN A 42 4.03 -9.69 -17.04
N ARG A 43 4.44 -9.94 -15.81
CA ARG A 43 4.45 -8.92 -14.73
C ARG A 43 5.38 -7.76 -15.08
N THR A 44 6.57 -8.06 -15.61
CA THR A 44 7.50 -7.04 -16.10
C THR A 44 6.86 -6.18 -17.21
N ALA A 45 6.16 -6.81 -18.15
CA ALA A 45 5.46 -6.10 -19.22
C ALA A 45 4.33 -5.18 -18.70
N PHE A 46 3.54 -5.65 -17.73
CA PHE A 46 2.52 -4.79 -17.08
C PHE A 46 3.13 -3.58 -16.40
N ARG A 47 4.19 -3.77 -15.59
CA ARG A 47 4.90 -2.67 -14.93
C ARG A 47 5.43 -1.64 -15.92
N ARG A 48 5.97 -2.11 -17.05
CA ARG A 48 6.48 -1.25 -18.11
C ARG A 48 5.37 -0.41 -18.74
N VAL A 49 4.23 -1.02 -19.10
CA VAL A 49 3.08 -0.27 -19.64
C VAL A 49 2.56 0.75 -18.63
N ALA A 50 2.41 0.37 -17.37
CA ALA A 50 1.97 1.29 -16.32
C ALA A 50 2.95 2.45 -16.10
N ALA A 51 4.25 2.22 -16.22
CA ALA A 51 5.25 3.28 -16.13
C ALA A 51 5.11 4.31 -17.27
N GLU A 52 4.90 3.85 -18.52
CA GLU A 52 4.66 4.76 -19.64
C GLU A 52 3.36 5.56 -19.45
N VAL A 53 2.29 4.93 -18.97
CA VAL A 53 1.04 5.65 -18.67
C VAL A 53 1.25 6.69 -17.56
N ARG A 54 2.02 6.39 -16.50
CA ARG A 54 2.38 7.40 -15.49
C ARG A 54 3.15 8.57 -16.08
N SER A 55 4.07 8.31 -17.00
CA SER A 55 4.81 9.36 -17.72
C SER A 55 3.87 10.24 -18.56
N ILE A 56 2.86 9.64 -19.19
CA ILE A 56 1.84 10.38 -19.92
C ILE A 56 0.99 11.25 -18.98
N ILE A 57 0.57 10.70 -17.84
CA ILE A 57 -0.18 11.43 -16.81
C ILE A 57 0.63 12.64 -16.32
N GLU A 58 1.90 12.44 -15.97
CA GLU A 58 2.80 13.51 -15.52
C GLU A 58 3.00 14.58 -16.60
N GLY A 59 3.27 14.15 -17.84
CA GLY A 59 3.42 15.06 -18.97
C GLY A 59 2.15 15.88 -19.24
N LEU A 60 0.99 15.24 -19.20
CA LEU A 60 -0.30 15.89 -19.46
C LEU A 60 -0.66 16.92 -18.37
N THR A 61 -0.33 16.65 -17.12
CA THR A 61 -0.64 17.54 -15.99
C THR A 61 0.36 18.70 -15.84
N SER A 62 1.50 18.63 -16.54
CA SER A 62 2.56 19.65 -16.49
C SER A 62 2.81 20.40 -17.81
N THR A 63 2.14 20.01 -18.92
CA THR A 63 2.38 20.61 -20.23
C THR A 63 1.59 21.90 -20.43
N SER A 64 2.13 22.79 -21.27
CA SER A 64 1.47 23.98 -21.82
C SER A 64 1.40 23.95 -23.34
N THR A 65 1.43 22.78 -23.99
CA THR A 65 1.41 22.62 -25.43
C THR A 65 0.07 23.07 -26.04
N ASP A 66 0.05 23.29 -27.39
CA ASP A 66 -1.13 23.75 -28.10
C ASP A 66 -2.18 22.65 -28.34
N ALA A 67 -3.37 23.05 -28.77
CA ALA A 67 -4.51 22.18 -28.98
C ALA A 67 -4.28 21.14 -30.09
N GLU A 68 -3.59 21.52 -31.19
CA GLU A 68 -3.34 20.65 -32.35
C GLU A 68 -2.45 19.46 -31.94
N ALA A 69 -1.41 19.72 -31.15
CA ALA A 69 -0.56 18.66 -30.60
C ALA A 69 -1.31 17.76 -29.60
N LEU A 70 -2.20 18.33 -28.78
CA LEU A 70 -3.03 17.55 -27.83
C LEU A 70 -4.04 16.67 -28.57
N ASP A 71 -4.68 17.17 -29.64
CA ASP A 71 -5.61 16.38 -30.44
C ASP A 71 -4.91 15.18 -31.11
N ALA A 72 -3.70 15.40 -31.66
CA ALA A 72 -2.90 14.33 -32.25
C ALA A 72 -2.52 13.26 -31.21
N MET A 73 -2.12 13.67 -30.00
CA MET A 73 -1.83 12.74 -28.88
C MET A 73 -3.09 11.97 -28.46
N ALA A 74 -4.26 12.61 -28.40
CA ALA A 74 -5.51 11.97 -28.07
C ALA A 74 -5.88 10.87 -29.07
N ASP A 75 -5.67 11.10 -30.37
CA ASP A 75 -5.90 10.10 -31.43
C ASP A 75 -4.98 8.87 -31.25
N ASP A 76 -3.72 9.08 -30.90
CA ASP A 76 -2.78 7.99 -30.67
C ASP A 76 -3.12 7.20 -29.38
N LEU A 77 -3.50 7.88 -28.33
CA LEU A 77 -3.97 7.25 -27.09
C LEU A 77 -5.25 6.44 -27.31
N ALA A 78 -6.18 6.94 -28.15
CA ALA A 78 -7.40 6.21 -28.52
C ALA A 78 -7.10 4.90 -29.23
N LYS A 79 -6.09 4.85 -30.10
CA LYS A 79 -5.63 3.61 -30.76
C LYS A 79 -5.12 2.59 -29.74
N ILE A 80 -4.27 3.04 -28.80
CA ILE A 80 -3.74 2.18 -27.73
C ILE A 80 -4.88 1.65 -26.84
N ALA A 81 -5.82 2.51 -26.44
CA ALA A 81 -6.98 2.12 -25.65
C ALA A 81 -7.84 1.08 -26.39
N GLY A 82 -8.04 1.23 -27.70
CA GLY A 82 -8.73 0.26 -28.55
C GLY A 82 -8.06 -1.11 -28.58
N VAL A 83 -6.73 -1.15 -28.66
CA VAL A 83 -5.96 -2.41 -28.58
C VAL A 83 -6.18 -3.07 -27.23
N LEU A 84 -6.06 -2.34 -26.12
CA LEU A 84 -6.28 -2.87 -24.78
C LEU A 84 -7.71 -3.40 -24.58
N ALA A 85 -8.71 -2.70 -25.11
CA ALA A 85 -10.12 -3.08 -24.99
C ALA A 85 -10.44 -4.39 -25.74
N ALA A 86 -9.67 -4.75 -26.76
CA ALA A 86 -9.82 -5.98 -27.52
C ALA A 86 -9.29 -7.24 -26.78
N HIS A 87 -8.50 -7.06 -25.74
CA HIS A 87 -8.01 -8.17 -24.93
C HIS A 87 -9.04 -8.64 -23.89
N PRO A 88 -9.02 -9.94 -23.52
CA PRO A 88 -9.92 -10.48 -22.50
C PRO A 88 -9.81 -9.71 -21.18
N LYS A 89 -10.97 -9.46 -20.58
CA LYS A 89 -11.05 -8.98 -19.20
C LYS A 89 -11.01 -10.21 -18.28
N GLY A 90 -10.25 -10.16 -17.22
CA GLY A 90 -10.15 -11.34 -16.34
C GLY A 90 -9.24 -11.16 -15.16
N ARG A 91 -8.94 -9.90 -14.82
CA ARG A 91 -8.09 -9.67 -13.68
C ARG A 91 -8.90 -9.50 -12.42
N VAL A 92 -8.57 -10.33 -11.44
CA VAL A 92 -9.04 -10.19 -10.06
C VAL A 92 -7.97 -9.41 -9.29
N TYR A 93 -8.36 -8.31 -8.66
CA TYR A 93 -7.52 -7.60 -7.70
C TYR A 93 -7.69 -8.27 -6.34
N GLU A 94 -6.58 -8.68 -5.75
CA GLU A 94 -6.52 -9.15 -4.36
C GLU A 94 -5.58 -8.22 -3.59
N GLY A 95 -6.07 -7.63 -2.51
CA GLY A 95 -5.30 -6.74 -1.66
C GLY A 95 -4.32 -7.48 -0.75
N PHE A 96 -3.44 -6.73 -0.09
CA PHE A 96 -2.46 -7.26 0.87
C PHE A 96 -3.11 -8.07 2.00
N ALA A 97 -4.25 -7.59 2.51
CA ALA A 97 -5.01 -8.28 3.54
C ALA A 97 -5.47 -9.69 3.10
N GLU A 98 -5.78 -9.86 1.84
CA GLU A 98 -6.22 -11.12 1.24
C GLU A 98 -5.08 -12.13 1.15
N LEU A 99 -3.88 -11.69 0.79
CA LEU A 99 -2.69 -12.52 0.71
C LEU A 99 -2.28 -13.09 2.09
N ALA A 100 -2.25 -12.26 3.10
CA ALA A 100 -1.86 -12.67 4.44
C ALA A 100 -2.90 -13.63 5.07
N ASN A 101 -4.19 -13.51 4.67
CA ASN A 101 -5.26 -14.41 5.12
C ASN A 101 -5.37 -15.71 4.33
N ALA A 102 -4.78 -15.81 3.15
CA ALA A 102 -4.86 -17.01 2.33
C ALA A 102 -4.30 -18.27 3.02
N GLY A 103 -3.55 -18.11 4.14
CA GLY A 103 -3.23 -19.18 5.10
C GLY A 103 -2.57 -20.44 4.53
N ARG A 104 -2.41 -20.51 3.19
CA ARG A 104 -2.07 -21.68 2.40
C ARG A 104 -0.61 -21.72 1.95
N LEU A 105 0.19 -20.70 2.26
CA LEU A 105 1.57 -20.64 1.84
C LEU A 105 2.46 -21.37 2.85
N THR A 106 2.53 -22.70 2.73
CA THR A 106 3.62 -23.48 3.31
C THR A 106 4.74 -23.53 2.28
N ALA A 107 5.94 -23.10 2.66
CA ALA A 107 7.05 -22.75 1.78
C ALA A 107 7.67 -23.88 0.94
N ASP A 108 7.25 -25.13 1.11
CA ASP A 108 7.95 -26.29 0.57
C ASP A 108 7.26 -26.99 -0.63
N ASN A 109 6.11 -26.45 -1.09
CA ASN A 109 5.38 -27.03 -2.21
C ASN A 109 5.52 -26.15 -3.47
N PRO A 110 6.04 -26.70 -4.61
CA PRO A 110 6.20 -25.94 -5.86
C PRO A 110 4.90 -25.36 -6.43
N GLU A 111 3.76 -26.02 -6.24
CA GLU A 111 2.45 -25.50 -6.67
C GLU A 111 2.04 -24.28 -5.84
N VAL A 112 2.39 -24.28 -4.57
CA VAL A 112 2.14 -23.14 -3.67
C VAL A 112 3.07 -21.99 -3.99
N GLN A 113 4.31 -22.25 -4.39
CA GLN A 113 5.25 -21.23 -4.85
C GLN A 113 4.77 -20.56 -6.14
N ALA A 114 4.26 -21.34 -7.11
CA ALA A 114 3.69 -20.80 -8.34
C ALA A 114 2.43 -19.96 -8.07
N LEU A 115 1.53 -20.45 -7.20
CA LEU A 115 0.35 -19.70 -6.77
C LEU A 115 0.73 -18.44 -6.02
N ALA A 116 1.75 -18.49 -5.18
CA ALA A 116 2.27 -17.33 -4.47
C ALA A 116 2.84 -16.27 -5.43
N ALA A 117 3.56 -16.67 -6.47
CA ALA A 117 4.08 -15.77 -7.49
C ALA A 117 2.95 -15.08 -8.26
N GLU A 118 1.88 -15.81 -8.57
CA GLU A 118 0.71 -15.28 -9.25
C GLU A 118 -0.11 -14.35 -8.34
N MET A 119 -0.27 -14.70 -7.07
CA MET A 119 -0.89 -13.87 -6.05
C MET A 119 -0.07 -12.61 -5.78
N TYR A 120 1.25 -12.71 -5.69
CA TYR A 120 2.13 -11.54 -5.54
C TYR A 120 2.04 -10.59 -6.74
N ALA A 121 1.76 -11.11 -7.93
CA ALA A 121 1.50 -10.27 -9.09
C ALA A 121 0.24 -9.39 -8.92
N THR A 122 -0.70 -9.74 -8.05
CA THR A 122 -1.90 -8.92 -7.80
C THR A 122 -1.59 -7.65 -7.02
N PHE A 123 -0.58 -7.62 -6.16
CA PHE A 123 -0.10 -6.40 -5.50
C PHE A 123 0.38 -5.36 -6.49
N ASP A 124 0.92 -5.78 -7.61
CA ASP A 124 1.33 -4.87 -8.66
C ASP A 124 0.18 -4.01 -9.21
N HIS A 125 -1.06 -4.35 -8.87
CA HIS A 125 -2.25 -3.61 -9.28
C HIS A 125 -2.91 -2.85 -8.15
N SER A 126 -2.33 -2.81 -6.94
CA SER A 126 -2.77 -1.91 -5.88
C SER A 126 -2.78 -0.47 -6.38
N PRO A 127 -3.80 0.33 -6.04
CA PRO A 127 -3.86 1.72 -6.46
C PRO A 127 -2.78 2.61 -5.79
N PHE A 128 -2.06 2.11 -4.78
CA PHE A 128 -1.07 2.90 -4.06
C PHE A 128 0.35 2.33 -4.09
N ILE A 129 0.51 1.01 -3.98
CA ILE A 129 1.83 0.34 -4.01
C ILE A 129 2.11 -0.39 -5.31
N GLY A 130 1.10 -0.55 -6.17
CA GLY A 130 1.18 -1.40 -7.35
C GLY A 130 1.95 -0.78 -8.50
N LEU A 131 3.11 -1.32 -8.85
CA LEU A 131 3.92 -0.84 -9.97
C LEU A 131 3.25 -1.06 -11.33
N ALA A 132 2.35 -2.03 -11.45
CA ALA A 132 1.57 -2.29 -12.66
C ALA A 132 0.24 -1.51 -12.71
N ASN A 133 -0.07 -0.69 -11.70
CA ASN A 133 -1.19 0.22 -11.73
C ASN A 133 -0.71 1.65 -12.08
N PRO A 134 -1.17 2.24 -13.17
CA PRO A 134 -0.74 3.59 -13.54
C PRO A 134 -1.22 4.69 -12.60
N LEU A 135 -2.25 4.45 -11.77
CA LEU A 135 -2.72 5.41 -10.76
C LEU A 135 -1.86 5.39 -9.50
N SER A 136 -1.05 4.32 -9.30
CA SER A 136 -0.21 4.21 -8.11
C SER A 136 0.92 5.24 -8.16
N PRO A 137 1.12 6.05 -7.10
CA PRO A 137 2.36 6.79 -6.94
C PRO A 137 3.51 5.77 -6.76
N PRO A 138 4.76 6.14 -7.07
CA PRO A 138 5.90 5.25 -6.88
C PRO A 138 6.20 5.05 -5.38
N MET A 139 5.35 4.29 -4.70
CA MET A 139 5.42 4.00 -3.27
C MET A 139 6.09 2.65 -3.03
N SER A 140 7.02 2.60 -2.10
CA SER A 140 7.65 1.36 -1.63
C SER A 140 7.41 1.19 -0.13
N LEU A 141 7.22 -0.06 0.31
CA LEU A 141 7.09 -0.42 1.72
C LEU A 141 8.06 -1.53 2.06
N HIS A 142 8.69 -1.43 3.23
CA HIS A 142 9.61 -2.42 3.79
C HIS A 142 9.13 -2.81 5.18
N LEU A 143 8.86 -4.10 5.36
CA LEU A 143 8.38 -4.64 6.61
C LEU A 143 9.56 -5.06 7.49
N HIS A 144 9.54 -4.58 8.73
CA HIS A 144 10.44 -4.98 9.81
C HIS A 144 9.64 -5.69 10.91
N ASP A 145 10.32 -6.22 11.93
CA ASP A 145 9.66 -7.00 12.98
C ASP A 145 8.62 -6.20 13.76
N ASP A 146 8.82 -4.91 13.96
CA ASP A 146 7.99 -4.05 14.80
C ASP A 146 7.45 -2.80 14.10
N GLU A 147 7.89 -2.54 12.87
CA GLU A 147 7.44 -1.38 12.10
C GLU A 147 7.44 -1.64 10.58
N VAL A 148 6.75 -0.78 9.85
CA VAL A 148 6.84 -0.66 8.40
C VAL A 148 7.46 0.68 8.06
N THR A 149 8.49 0.69 7.22
CA THR A 149 9.05 1.90 6.64
C THR A 149 8.75 1.95 5.15
N GLY A 150 8.88 3.12 4.55
CA GLY A 150 8.69 3.25 3.11
C GLY A 150 9.04 4.63 2.58
N SER A 151 8.92 4.77 1.27
CA SER A 151 9.05 6.06 0.60
C SER A 151 8.02 6.22 -0.51
N VAL A 152 7.70 7.47 -0.85
CA VAL A 152 6.81 7.84 -1.94
C VAL A 152 7.23 9.18 -2.54
N THR A 153 7.13 9.29 -3.86
CA THR A 153 7.28 10.56 -4.57
C THR A 153 6.00 10.85 -5.35
N PHE A 154 5.39 12.01 -5.11
CA PHE A 154 4.21 12.45 -5.81
C PHE A 154 4.60 13.41 -6.94
N GLY A 155 4.11 13.14 -8.15
CA GLY A 155 4.25 14.03 -9.31
C GLY A 155 3.15 15.08 -9.39
N SER A 156 3.13 15.82 -10.51
CA SER A 156 2.22 16.94 -10.76
C SER A 156 0.74 16.54 -10.77
N ALA A 157 0.42 15.29 -11.10
CA ALA A 157 -0.95 14.78 -11.11
C ALA A 157 -1.63 14.75 -9.72
N TYR A 158 -0.84 14.84 -8.66
CA TYR A 158 -1.31 14.78 -7.27
C TYR A 158 -1.39 16.15 -6.60
N GLU A 159 -1.21 17.22 -7.37
CA GLU A 159 -1.13 18.59 -6.86
C GLU A 159 -2.48 19.14 -6.38
N CYS A 160 -2.51 19.67 -5.17
CA CYS A 160 -3.51 20.61 -4.63
C CYS A 160 -3.26 20.87 -3.14
N PRO A 161 -2.92 22.06 -2.66
CA PRO A 161 -2.75 23.34 -3.34
C PRO A 161 -1.43 23.42 -4.16
N PRO A 162 -1.18 24.51 -4.90
CA PRO A 162 0.00 24.63 -5.74
C PRO A 162 1.32 24.26 -5.05
N GLY A 163 2.11 23.41 -5.69
CA GLY A 163 3.40 22.90 -5.19
C GLY A 163 3.29 21.82 -4.12
N ASN A 164 2.09 21.41 -3.72
CA ASN A 164 1.89 20.45 -2.63
C ASN A 164 0.94 19.32 -3.02
N VAL A 165 1.11 18.20 -2.36
CA VAL A 165 0.27 17.01 -2.52
C VAL A 165 -1.13 17.26 -1.95
N HIS A 166 -2.15 16.87 -2.69
CA HIS A 166 -3.54 16.90 -2.21
C HIS A 166 -3.72 16.04 -0.96
N GLY A 167 -4.33 16.59 0.09
CA GLY A 167 -4.50 15.92 1.38
C GLY A 167 -5.20 14.55 1.31
N GLY A 168 -6.08 14.34 0.31
CA GLY A 168 -6.71 13.05 0.07
C GLY A 168 -5.72 11.95 -0.35
N TYR A 169 -4.67 12.27 -1.10
CA TYR A 169 -3.61 11.32 -1.45
C TYR A 169 -2.71 11.01 -0.25
N VAL A 170 -2.41 12.00 0.57
CA VAL A 170 -1.72 11.79 1.86
C VAL A 170 -2.53 10.83 2.75
N ALA A 171 -3.85 11.04 2.85
CA ALA A 171 -4.74 10.16 3.60
C ALA A 171 -4.75 8.72 3.07
N ALA A 172 -4.80 8.56 1.75
CA ALA A 172 -4.81 7.26 1.11
C ALA A 172 -3.48 6.49 1.27
N VAL A 173 -2.35 7.20 1.24
CA VAL A 173 -1.03 6.62 1.56
C VAL A 173 -0.97 6.16 3.02
N PHE A 174 -1.56 6.90 3.96
CA PHE A 174 -1.67 6.43 5.34
C PHE A 174 -2.52 5.17 5.45
N ASP A 175 -3.64 5.07 4.74
CA ASP A 175 -4.47 3.86 4.76
C ASP A 175 -3.67 2.62 4.33
N GLU A 176 -2.91 2.73 3.25
CA GLU A 176 -2.04 1.65 2.75
C GLU A 176 -0.90 1.32 3.72
N LEU A 177 -0.19 2.35 4.24
CA LEU A 177 0.92 2.20 5.17
C LEU A 177 0.46 1.54 6.49
N LEU A 178 -0.61 2.07 7.09
CA LEU A 178 -1.14 1.57 8.35
C LEU A 178 -1.82 0.20 8.16
N GLY A 179 -2.48 -0.01 7.01
CA GLY A 179 -3.07 -1.29 6.60
C GLY A 179 -2.01 -2.40 6.49
N SER A 180 -0.86 -2.09 5.92
CA SER A 180 0.29 -3.01 5.87
C SER A 180 0.84 -3.29 7.27
N THR A 181 0.95 -2.24 8.10
CA THR A 181 1.52 -2.33 9.45
C THR A 181 0.64 -3.13 10.41
N GLN A 182 -0.70 -3.00 10.33
CA GLN A 182 -1.60 -3.79 11.19
C GLN A 182 -1.43 -5.30 10.99
N GLY A 183 -0.98 -5.73 9.80
CA GLY A 183 -0.67 -7.12 9.49
C GLY A 183 0.42 -7.72 10.38
N LEU A 184 1.35 -6.90 10.90
CA LEU A 184 2.38 -7.32 11.85
C LEU A 184 1.79 -7.86 13.16
N SER A 185 0.53 -7.53 13.49
CA SER A 185 -0.18 -8.10 14.64
C SER A 185 -0.53 -9.59 14.49
N GLY A 186 -0.29 -10.19 13.31
CA GLY A 186 -0.74 -11.54 12.98
C GLY A 186 -2.25 -11.67 12.75
N ALA A 187 -3.00 -10.56 12.80
CA ALA A 187 -4.43 -10.53 12.51
C ALA A 187 -4.68 -9.60 11.32
N GLN A 188 -5.71 -9.92 10.52
CA GLN A 188 -6.12 -9.10 9.40
C GLN A 188 -7.36 -8.31 9.77
N GLY A 189 -7.29 -7.00 9.60
CA GLY A 189 -8.37 -6.09 9.92
C GLY A 189 -8.76 -5.21 8.74
N MET A 190 -9.94 -4.62 8.86
CA MET A 190 -10.39 -3.56 7.97
C MET A 190 -10.33 -2.22 8.69
N THR A 191 -9.99 -1.19 7.95
CA THR A 191 -9.94 0.19 8.44
C THR A 191 -11.31 0.61 8.96
N ALA A 192 -11.37 1.03 10.22
CA ALA A 192 -12.58 1.56 10.85
C ALA A 192 -12.57 3.10 10.83
N TYR A 193 -11.41 3.70 11.10
CA TYR A 193 -11.17 5.14 10.92
C TYR A 193 -9.67 5.43 10.75
N LEU A 194 -9.41 6.60 10.19
CA LEU A 194 -8.11 7.26 10.18
C LEU A 194 -8.29 8.66 10.79
N HIS A 195 -7.41 9.03 11.69
CA HIS A 195 -7.30 10.38 12.22
C HIS A 195 -5.95 10.94 11.78
N ILE A 196 -5.98 11.97 10.94
CA ILE A 196 -4.79 12.52 10.29
C ILE A 196 -4.59 13.96 10.71
N ASP A 197 -3.41 14.25 11.20
CA ASP A 197 -2.94 15.61 11.48
C ASP A 197 -1.96 16.05 10.40
N TYR A 198 -2.33 17.05 9.63
CA TYR A 198 -1.47 17.70 8.64
C TYR A 198 -0.62 18.76 9.34
N ARG A 199 0.67 18.49 9.53
CA ARG A 199 1.57 19.35 10.32
C ARG A 199 2.24 20.43 9.48
N SER A 200 2.58 20.11 8.24
CA SER A 200 3.14 21.06 7.28
C SER A 200 2.79 20.65 5.85
N PRO A 201 2.89 21.56 4.87
CA PRO A 201 2.66 21.21 3.46
C PRO A 201 3.56 20.05 3.02
N THR A 202 2.99 19.07 2.32
CA THR A 202 3.68 17.91 1.77
C THR A 202 4.13 18.24 0.35
N PRO A 203 5.44 18.35 0.03
CA PRO A 203 5.90 18.82 -1.27
C PRO A 203 5.71 17.77 -2.36
N LEU A 204 5.53 18.25 -3.62
CA LEU A 204 5.62 17.44 -4.83
C LEU A 204 7.08 17.20 -5.23
N HIS A 205 7.31 16.19 -6.07
CA HIS A 205 8.61 15.87 -6.70
C HIS A 205 9.76 15.66 -5.69
N THR A 206 9.42 15.42 -4.43
CA THR A 206 10.36 15.15 -3.34
C THR A 206 10.11 13.73 -2.84
N GLU A 207 11.17 12.98 -2.58
CA GLU A 207 11.03 11.69 -1.91
C GLU A 207 10.65 11.90 -0.45
N LEU A 208 9.45 11.47 -0.10
CA LEU A 208 8.94 11.49 1.27
C LEU A 208 9.26 10.17 1.94
N THR A 209 9.70 10.20 3.18
CA THR A 209 9.93 9.01 4.00
C THR A 209 8.73 8.75 4.91
N MET A 210 8.42 7.46 5.11
CA MET A 210 7.24 7.04 5.86
C MET A 210 7.63 5.98 6.88
N ARG A 211 6.90 5.96 7.99
CA ARG A 211 7.10 5.00 9.06
C ARG A 211 5.79 4.76 9.79
N ALA A 212 5.49 3.49 10.13
CA ALA A 212 4.32 3.14 10.95
C ALA A 212 4.60 1.95 11.87
N TRP A 213 3.90 1.91 13.00
CA TRP A 213 4.04 0.88 14.03
C TRP A 213 2.69 0.60 14.72
N ILE A 214 2.55 -0.61 15.27
CA ILE A 214 1.39 -0.94 16.08
C ILE A 214 1.52 -0.19 17.41
N HIS A 215 0.52 0.65 17.72
CA HIS A 215 0.48 1.41 18.96
C HIS A 215 -0.15 0.60 20.09
N ASP A 216 -1.28 -0.07 19.82
CA ASP A 216 -1.99 -0.89 20.81
C ASP A 216 -2.87 -1.95 20.14
N ARG A 217 -3.23 -2.98 20.89
CA ARG A 217 -4.19 -4.00 20.50
C ARG A 217 -5.00 -4.49 21.68
N VAL A 218 -6.33 -4.38 21.53
CA VAL A 218 -7.28 -4.92 22.51
C VAL A 218 -8.32 -5.74 21.77
N ASP A 219 -8.36 -7.03 22.01
CA ASP A 219 -9.25 -7.97 21.34
C ASP A 219 -9.12 -7.92 19.82
N ARG A 220 -10.15 -7.42 19.14
CA ARG A 220 -10.23 -7.26 17.70
C ARG A 220 -9.78 -5.89 17.19
N LYS A 221 -9.50 -4.96 18.09
CA LYS A 221 -9.11 -3.59 17.76
C LYS A 221 -7.59 -3.48 17.72
N ILE A 222 -7.06 -2.96 16.62
CA ILE A 222 -5.63 -2.76 16.39
C ILE A 222 -5.43 -1.28 16.09
N TRP A 223 -4.75 -0.55 16.97
CA TRP A 223 -4.38 0.85 16.74
C TRP A 223 -2.98 0.92 16.16
N VAL A 224 -2.86 1.62 15.06
CA VAL A 224 -1.60 1.81 14.34
C VAL A 224 -1.33 3.29 14.22
N ARG A 225 -0.09 3.71 14.40
CA ARG A 225 0.35 5.09 14.18
C ARG A 225 1.38 5.14 13.08
N GLY A 226 1.42 6.26 12.37
CA GLY A 226 2.39 6.48 11.31
C GLY A 226 2.69 7.95 11.10
N THR A 227 3.83 8.21 10.44
CA THR A 227 4.33 9.54 10.11
C THR A 227 4.84 9.60 8.68
N ILE A 228 4.74 10.79 8.07
CA ILE A 228 5.33 11.10 6.76
C ILE A 228 6.22 12.33 6.94
N HIS A 229 7.44 12.25 6.41
CA HIS A 229 8.44 13.30 6.51
C HIS A 229 9.01 13.68 5.15
N ASP A 230 9.38 14.94 5.04
CA ASP A 230 10.27 15.51 4.05
C ASP A 230 11.60 15.79 4.77
N ASP A 231 12.57 14.92 4.58
CA ASP A 231 13.76 14.81 5.41
C ASP A 231 13.41 14.73 6.91
N GLU A 232 13.84 15.70 7.70
CA GLU A 232 13.52 15.78 9.14
C GLU A 232 12.18 16.46 9.44
N ARG A 233 11.54 17.06 8.44
CA ARG A 233 10.29 17.83 8.60
C ARG A 233 9.08 16.91 8.59
N LEU A 234 8.39 16.80 9.70
CA LEU A 234 7.09 16.11 9.79
C LEU A 234 6.05 16.84 8.94
N THR A 235 5.53 16.20 7.89
CA THR A 235 4.47 16.74 7.05
C THR A 235 3.11 16.31 7.52
N ALA A 236 2.94 15.06 7.92
CA ALA A 236 1.70 14.54 8.45
C ALA A 236 1.94 13.36 9.40
N GLU A 237 1.00 13.16 10.32
CA GLU A 237 0.94 11.98 11.18
C GLU A 237 -0.49 11.44 11.25
N CYS A 238 -0.62 10.13 11.52
CA CYS A 238 -1.91 9.45 11.50
C CYS A 238 -2.01 8.41 12.62
N GLU A 239 -3.19 8.33 13.22
CA GLU A 239 -3.63 7.18 14.00
C GLU A 239 -4.78 6.50 13.28
N GLY A 240 -4.67 5.19 13.04
CA GLY A 240 -5.70 4.35 12.43
C GLY A 240 -6.18 3.27 13.39
N LEU A 241 -7.49 3.00 13.38
CA LEU A 241 -8.08 1.86 14.02
C LEU A 241 -8.47 0.82 12.97
N PHE A 242 -8.00 -0.40 13.14
CA PHE A 242 -8.36 -1.56 12.35
C PHE A 242 -9.14 -2.56 13.19
N ILE A 243 -10.18 -3.16 12.62
CA ILE A 243 -10.98 -4.20 13.28
C ILE A 243 -10.68 -5.54 12.64
N SER A 244 -10.05 -6.45 13.39
CA SER A 244 -9.72 -7.78 12.87
C SER A 244 -10.99 -8.55 12.50
N MET A 245 -10.96 -9.18 11.32
CA MET A 245 -12.05 -9.99 10.82
C MET A 245 -12.08 -11.36 11.51
N GLN A 246 -13.28 -11.91 11.69
CA GLN A 246 -13.43 -13.28 12.15
C GLN A 246 -13.02 -14.26 11.06
N PRO A 247 -12.31 -15.36 11.40
CA PRO A 247 -12.02 -16.43 10.45
C PRO A 247 -13.31 -16.91 9.77
N GLY A 248 -13.31 -16.98 8.44
CA GLY A 248 -14.47 -17.42 7.64
C GLY A 248 -15.32 -16.31 7.03
N LYS A 249 -15.41 -15.11 7.62
CA LYS A 249 -16.16 -13.99 7.01
C LYS A 249 -15.54 -13.50 5.72
N PHE A 250 -14.21 -13.54 5.65
CA PHE A 250 -13.47 -13.21 4.45
C PHE A 250 -13.73 -14.22 3.31
N LYS A 251 -13.73 -15.52 3.63
CA LYS A 251 -14.09 -16.56 2.67
C LYS A 251 -15.49 -16.40 2.10
N GLN A 252 -16.41 -15.90 2.91
CA GLN A 252 -17.78 -15.59 2.47
C GLN A 252 -17.80 -14.44 1.46
N LEU A 253 -17.05 -13.35 1.72
CA LEU A 253 -16.93 -12.21 0.79
C LEU A 253 -16.33 -12.63 -0.57
N LEU A 254 -15.34 -13.52 -0.57
CA LEU A 254 -14.77 -14.07 -1.82
C LEU A 254 -15.77 -14.92 -2.59
N ASN A 255 -16.57 -15.76 -1.90
CA ASN A 255 -17.61 -16.56 -2.52
C ASN A 255 -18.72 -15.69 -3.10
N ASP A 256 -19.22 -14.71 -2.32
CA ASP A 256 -20.27 -13.78 -2.75
C ASP A 256 -19.86 -13.00 -4.02
N ARG A 257 -18.57 -12.67 -4.14
CA ARG A 257 -18.01 -12.03 -5.34
C ARG A 257 -17.96 -12.97 -6.53
N ALA A 258 -17.47 -14.20 -6.34
CA ALA A 258 -17.41 -15.19 -7.42
C ALA A 258 -18.80 -15.51 -7.98
N ASP A 259 -19.82 -15.53 -7.13
CA ASP A 259 -21.22 -15.72 -7.52
C ASP A 259 -21.79 -14.49 -8.29
N ALA A 260 -21.36 -13.29 -7.94
CA ALA A 260 -21.76 -12.05 -8.63
C ALA A 260 -21.10 -11.88 -10.03
N GLU A 261 -19.94 -12.48 -10.26
CA GLU A 261 -19.23 -12.46 -11.56
C GLU A 261 -19.80 -13.52 -12.54
N GLN A 262 -20.58 -14.50 -12.06
CA GLN A 262 -21.22 -15.54 -12.88
C GLN A 262 -22.67 -15.20 -13.31
N ASN A 263 -23.26 -14.12 -12.77
CA ASN A 263 -24.58 -13.59 -13.12
C ASN A 263 -24.47 -12.27 -13.89
#